data_a51f9348cb6f702703e345b1dc3b35cb
#
_entry.id   a51f9348cb6f702703e345b1dc3b35cb
#
_cell.length_a   1.000
_cell.length_b   1.000
_cell.length_c   1.000
_cell.angle_alpha   90.00
_cell.angle_beta   90.00
_cell.angle_gamma   90.00
#
_symmetry.space_group_name_H-M   'P 1'
#
loop_
_entity.id
_entity.type
_entity.pdbx_description
1 polymer ?
#
loop_
_entity_poly.entity_id
_entity_poly.type
_entity_poly.pdbx_seq_one_letter_code
_entity_poly.pdbx_strand_id
1 'polypeptide(L)'
;MELVKYIDKDSLLIIPNNIKLKVLECFNDSKTLLNVKIMSLDELKKECYFDYKSNTKLYLMDKYNLTKDVAGDILNALYYIEDKDYSNAKLRFLKDIKQDLIDNSFIVYDPHFSMFLKDKNIIVYGYTKIDSFSKRMLDSINAKVI
;
A
#
# COMPACT_ATOMS: atom_id res chain seq x y z
N MET A 1 20.34 2.98 17.68
CA MET A 1 19.34 2.16 16.96
C MET A 1 19.99 1.56 15.73
N GLU A 2 19.85 0.27 15.55
CA GLU A 2 20.47 -0.45 14.42
C GLU A 2 19.93 -0.02 13.05
N LEU A 3 18.70 0.50 13.03
CA LEU A 3 18.06 0.93 11.80
C LEU A 3 18.88 1.96 11.01
N VAL A 4 19.57 2.84 11.69
CA VAL A 4 20.40 3.89 11.07
C VAL A 4 21.49 3.32 10.16
N LYS A 5 21.98 2.12 10.43
CA LYS A 5 23.00 1.44 9.63
C LYS A 5 22.55 1.10 8.20
N TYR A 6 21.25 0.95 8.01
CA TYR A 6 20.66 0.52 6.74
C TYR A 6 20.17 1.66 5.87
N ILE A 7 20.23 2.90 6.37
CA ILE A 7 19.60 4.05 5.71
C ILE A 7 20.64 4.88 4.97
N ASP A 8 20.40 5.07 3.69
CA ASP A 8 21.15 5.94 2.80
C ASP A 8 20.39 7.23 2.48
N LYS A 9 21.04 8.13 1.72
CA LYS A 9 20.49 9.43 1.30
C LYS A 9 19.11 9.37 0.66
N ASP A 10 18.81 8.35 -0.14
CA ASP A 10 17.59 8.23 -0.91
C ASP A 10 16.74 7.02 -0.47
N SER A 11 16.78 6.72 0.81
CA SER A 11 16.03 5.60 1.35
C SER A 11 14.55 5.91 1.49
N LEU A 12 13.74 4.87 1.27
CA LEU A 12 12.33 4.85 1.64
C LEU A 12 12.18 3.98 2.87
N LEU A 13 11.68 4.55 3.96
CA LEU A 13 11.48 3.85 5.22
C LEU A 13 10.01 3.54 5.42
N ILE A 14 9.68 2.27 5.55
CA ILE A 14 8.32 1.78 5.77
C ILE A 14 8.19 1.35 7.23
N ILE A 15 7.39 2.09 7.99
CA ILE A 15 7.20 1.85 9.42
C ILE A 15 5.73 2.01 9.81
N PRO A 16 5.28 1.33 10.89
CA PRO A 16 3.95 1.56 11.44
C PRO A 16 3.79 3.01 11.93
N ASN A 17 2.60 3.57 11.76
CA ASN A 17 2.30 4.94 12.19
C ASN A 17 2.53 5.16 13.69
N ASN A 18 2.29 4.14 14.51
CA ASN A 18 2.42 4.24 15.96
C ASN A 18 3.87 4.43 16.46
N ILE A 19 4.87 4.07 15.66
CA ILE A 19 6.29 4.24 16.03
C ILE A 19 7.00 5.34 15.24
N LYS A 20 6.29 6.00 14.33
CA LYS A 20 6.85 7.03 13.44
C LYS A 20 7.56 8.14 14.21
N LEU A 21 6.97 8.62 15.29
CA LEU A 21 7.55 9.69 16.09
C LEU A 21 8.86 9.24 16.79
N LYS A 22 8.88 8.04 17.33
CA LYS A 22 10.09 7.47 17.96
C LYS A 22 11.23 7.34 16.97
N VAL A 23 10.94 6.91 15.75
CA VAL A 23 11.95 6.75 14.72
C VAL A 23 12.49 8.11 14.27
N LEU A 24 11.61 9.11 14.13
CA LEU A 24 12.03 10.48 13.81
C LEU A 24 12.94 11.08 14.88
N GLU A 25 12.64 10.85 16.15
CA GLU A 25 13.50 11.30 17.27
C GLU A 25 14.89 10.68 17.20
N CYS A 26 14.99 9.38 16.88
CA CYS A 26 16.28 8.71 16.72
C CYS A 26 17.09 9.28 15.57
N PHE A 27 16.46 9.70 14.48
CA PHE A 27 17.15 10.30 13.35
C PHE A 27 17.61 11.73 13.63
N ASN A 28 16.86 12.49 14.40
CA ASN A 28 17.27 13.84 14.79
C ASN A 28 18.60 13.84 15.56
N ASP A 29 18.81 12.82 16.39
CA ASP A 29 20.05 12.67 17.15
C ASP A 29 21.24 12.31 16.28
N SER A 30 21.02 11.65 15.14
CA SER A 30 22.10 11.17 14.26
C SER A 30 22.43 12.08 13.09
N LYS A 31 21.72 13.16 12.87
CA LYS A 31 21.87 14.13 11.76
C LYS A 31 21.85 13.51 10.35
N THR A 32 21.25 12.32 10.18
CA THR A 32 21.27 11.56 8.93
C THR A 32 20.00 11.72 8.07
N LEU A 33 19.11 12.63 8.43
CA LEU A 33 17.78 12.77 7.82
C LEU A 33 17.73 13.55 6.51
N LEU A 34 18.72 13.46 5.68
CA LEU A 34 18.68 14.12 4.38
C LEU A 34 17.96 13.22 3.36
N ASN A 35 16.72 13.59 2.99
CA ASN A 35 15.93 12.97 1.90
C ASN A 35 15.40 11.55 2.16
N VAL A 36 15.21 11.16 3.41
CA VAL A 36 14.55 9.89 3.73
C VAL A 36 13.03 10.11 3.73
N LYS A 37 12.32 9.43 2.84
CA LYS A 37 10.87 9.43 2.84
C LYS A 37 10.35 8.35 3.79
N ILE A 38 9.39 8.71 4.62
CA ILE A 38 8.80 7.81 5.61
C ILE A 38 7.33 7.60 5.30
N MET A 39 6.90 6.35 5.21
CA MET A 39 5.49 6.02 5.00
C MET A 39 5.11 4.72 5.69
N SER A 40 3.81 4.49 5.86
CA SER A 40 3.30 3.24 6.35
C SER A 40 3.12 2.23 5.21
N LEU A 41 2.91 0.97 5.59
CA LEU A 41 2.63 -0.09 4.62
C LEU A 41 1.32 0.16 3.85
N ASP A 42 0.31 0.72 4.54
CA ASP A 42 -0.96 1.07 3.89
C ASP A 42 -0.80 2.20 2.87
N GLU A 43 -0.01 3.22 3.19
CA GLU A 43 0.32 4.29 2.25
C GLU A 43 1.07 3.74 1.03
N LEU A 44 2.01 2.81 1.24
CA LEU A 44 2.74 2.16 0.16
C LEU A 44 1.80 1.35 -0.75
N LYS A 45 0.82 0.64 -0.19
CA LYS A 45 -0.18 -0.09 -0.97
C LYS A 45 -0.96 0.81 -1.90
N LYS A 46 -1.39 1.97 -1.41
CA LYS A 46 -2.11 2.96 -2.22
C LYS A 46 -1.26 3.47 -3.38
N GLU A 47 0.01 3.72 -3.12
CA GLU A 47 0.94 4.18 -4.16
C GLU A 47 1.25 3.09 -5.19
N CYS A 48 1.47 1.85 -4.75
CA CYS A 48 1.87 0.74 -5.62
C CYS A 48 0.71 0.15 -6.43
N TYR A 49 -0.50 0.18 -5.91
CA TYR A 49 -1.63 -0.48 -6.55
C TYR A 49 -2.66 0.50 -7.06
N PHE A 50 -3.36 1.15 -6.17
CA PHE A 50 -4.33 2.18 -6.53
C PHE A 50 -4.76 2.96 -5.30
N ASP A 51 -5.26 4.16 -5.53
CA ASP A 51 -6.02 4.92 -4.54
C ASP A 51 -7.41 5.20 -5.13
N TYR A 52 -8.37 5.51 -4.27
CA TYR A 52 -9.72 5.83 -4.69
C TYR A 52 -10.16 7.17 -4.11
N LYS A 53 -10.93 7.90 -4.90
CA LYS A 53 -11.49 9.20 -4.51
C LYS A 53 -12.86 9.01 -3.88
N SER A 54 -13.40 10.07 -3.26
CA SER A 54 -14.74 10.05 -2.66
C SER A 54 -15.83 9.71 -3.68
N ASN A 55 -15.68 10.10 -4.95
CA ASN A 55 -16.62 9.77 -6.00
C ASN A 55 -16.68 8.27 -6.33
N THR A 56 -15.61 7.52 -6.08
CA THR A 56 -15.60 6.06 -6.26
C THR A 56 -16.57 5.39 -5.30
N LYS A 57 -16.59 5.81 -4.04
CA LYS A 57 -17.58 5.31 -3.06
C LYS A 57 -19.02 5.60 -3.51
N LEU A 58 -19.27 6.82 -3.95
CA LEU A 58 -20.60 7.23 -4.42
C LEU A 58 -21.06 6.38 -5.60
N TYR A 59 -20.16 6.12 -6.53
CA TYR A 59 -20.45 5.26 -7.68
C TYR A 59 -20.86 3.85 -7.24
N LEU A 60 -20.14 3.25 -6.30
CA LEU A 60 -20.47 1.92 -5.77
C LEU A 60 -21.79 1.91 -5.02
N MET A 61 -22.06 2.94 -4.22
CA MET A 61 -23.31 3.07 -3.48
C MET A 61 -24.51 3.12 -4.43
N ASP A 62 -24.41 3.90 -5.50
CA ASP A 62 -25.49 4.05 -6.48
C ASP A 62 -25.69 2.80 -7.33
N LYS A 63 -24.62 2.26 -7.88
CA LYS A 63 -24.71 1.13 -8.81
C LYS A 63 -25.13 -0.17 -8.14
N TYR A 64 -24.58 -0.46 -6.95
CA TYR A 64 -24.79 -1.72 -6.24
C TYR A 64 -25.72 -1.59 -5.04
N ASN A 65 -26.31 -0.43 -4.84
CA ASN A 65 -27.23 -0.15 -3.72
C ASN A 65 -26.61 -0.46 -2.36
N LEU A 66 -25.42 0.09 -2.11
CA LEU A 66 -24.64 -0.14 -0.91
C LEU A 66 -24.66 1.06 0.03
N THR A 67 -24.46 0.80 1.33
CA THR A 67 -24.19 1.85 2.31
C THR A 67 -22.75 2.36 2.16
N LYS A 68 -22.48 3.54 2.71
CA LYS A 68 -21.14 4.14 2.69
C LYS A 68 -20.09 3.23 3.34
N ASP A 69 -20.43 2.62 4.47
CA ASP A 69 -19.51 1.75 5.21
C ASP A 69 -19.21 0.47 4.43
N VAL A 70 -20.23 -0.15 3.83
CA VAL A 70 -20.05 -1.35 3.02
C VAL A 70 -19.23 -1.04 1.75
N ALA A 71 -19.48 0.08 1.11
CA ALA A 71 -18.68 0.51 -0.05
C ALA A 71 -17.20 0.70 0.33
N GLY A 72 -16.92 1.32 1.47
CA GLY A 72 -15.56 1.47 1.99
C GLY A 72 -14.88 0.13 2.28
N ASP A 73 -15.60 -0.80 2.89
CA ASP A 73 -15.09 -2.14 3.18
C ASP A 73 -14.76 -2.92 1.89
N ILE A 74 -15.62 -2.81 0.89
CA ILE A 74 -15.39 -3.41 -0.42
C ILE A 74 -14.12 -2.84 -1.07
N LEU A 75 -13.96 -1.53 -1.08
CA LEU A 75 -12.77 -0.89 -1.66
C LEU A 75 -11.48 -1.37 -0.97
N ASN A 76 -11.48 -1.50 0.35
CA ASN A 76 -10.34 -2.03 1.09
C ASN A 76 -10.06 -3.50 0.74
N ALA A 77 -11.09 -4.29 0.51
CA ALA A 77 -10.94 -5.69 0.13
C ALA A 77 -10.38 -5.87 -1.29
N LEU A 78 -10.57 -4.91 -2.18
CA LEU A 78 -10.12 -5.03 -3.57
C LEU A 78 -8.60 -5.10 -3.70
N TYR A 79 -7.83 -4.62 -2.73
CA TYR A 79 -6.37 -4.79 -2.72
C TYR A 79 -5.95 -6.25 -2.74
N TYR A 80 -6.76 -7.13 -2.16
CA TYR A 80 -6.44 -8.55 -2.00
C TYR A 80 -6.99 -9.42 -3.14
N ILE A 81 -7.73 -8.82 -4.07
CA ILE A 81 -8.30 -9.54 -5.22
C ILE A 81 -7.26 -9.59 -6.34
N GLU A 82 -6.85 -10.80 -6.70
CA GLU A 82 -5.90 -11.06 -7.77
C GLU A 82 -6.61 -11.29 -9.11
N ASP A 83 -5.87 -11.17 -10.20
CA ASP A 83 -6.37 -11.49 -11.54
C ASP A 83 -6.34 -12.99 -11.78
N LYS A 84 -7.29 -13.68 -11.16
CA LYS A 84 -7.48 -15.13 -11.29
C LYS A 84 -8.95 -15.47 -11.17
N ASP A 85 -9.33 -16.68 -11.56
CA ASP A 85 -10.70 -17.17 -11.40
C ASP A 85 -10.96 -17.60 -9.95
N TYR A 86 -12.09 -17.18 -9.42
CA TYR A 86 -12.52 -17.54 -8.06
C TYR A 86 -13.75 -18.43 -8.11
N SER A 87 -13.76 -19.51 -7.34
CA SER A 87 -14.91 -20.39 -7.18
C SER A 87 -15.94 -19.86 -6.19
N ASN A 88 -15.50 -19.02 -5.24
CA ASN A 88 -16.37 -18.42 -4.24
C ASN A 88 -17.16 -17.25 -4.86
N ALA A 89 -18.48 -17.25 -4.68
CA ALA A 89 -19.37 -16.24 -5.26
C ALA A 89 -19.06 -14.82 -4.78
N LYS A 90 -18.71 -14.66 -3.50
CA LYS A 90 -18.35 -13.35 -2.92
C LYS A 90 -17.07 -12.80 -3.53
N LEU A 91 -16.06 -13.65 -3.70
CA LEU A 91 -14.78 -13.25 -4.31
C LEU A 91 -14.94 -12.92 -5.80
N ARG A 92 -15.79 -13.67 -6.52
CA ARG A 92 -16.13 -13.33 -7.92
C ARG A 92 -16.81 -11.98 -8.03
N PHE A 93 -17.73 -11.68 -7.12
CA PHE A 93 -18.42 -10.41 -7.07
C PHE A 93 -17.43 -9.26 -6.84
N LEU A 94 -16.49 -9.42 -5.92
CA LEU A 94 -15.42 -8.44 -5.67
C LEU A 94 -14.52 -8.26 -6.90
N LYS A 95 -14.19 -9.34 -7.59
CA LYS A 95 -13.41 -9.26 -8.83
C LYS A 95 -14.15 -8.49 -9.93
N ASP A 96 -15.44 -8.72 -10.07
CA ASP A 96 -16.30 -8.01 -11.04
C ASP A 96 -16.37 -6.52 -10.73
N ILE A 97 -16.51 -6.16 -9.45
CA ILE A 97 -16.48 -4.76 -9.01
C ILE A 97 -15.14 -4.11 -9.36
N LYS A 98 -14.04 -4.80 -9.07
CA LYS A 98 -12.70 -4.29 -9.38
C LYS A 98 -12.53 -4.01 -10.87
N GLN A 99 -12.97 -4.94 -11.72
CA GLN A 99 -12.92 -4.76 -13.18
C GLN A 99 -13.79 -3.59 -13.64
N ASP A 100 -14.98 -3.46 -13.08
CA ASP A 100 -15.89 -2.33 -13.37
C ASP A 100 -15.22 -0.98 -13.05
N LEU A 101 -14.56 -0.88 -11.90
CA LEU A 101 -13.87 0.34 -11.50
C LEU A 101 -12.66 0.64 -12.38
N ILE A 102 -11.94 -0.38 -12.82
CA ILE A 102 -10.83 -0.22 -13.77
C ILE A 102 -11.36 0.29 -15.12
N ASP A 103 -12.39 -0.34 -15.65
CA ASP A 103 -12.97 -0.01 -16.94
C ASP A 103 -13.54 1.43 -17.00
N ASN A 104 -14.02 1.93 -15.88
CA ASN A 104 -14.58 3.28 -15.75
C ASN A 104 -13.58 4.30 -15.17
N SER A 105 -12.32 3.94 -15.07
CA SER A 105 -11.24 4.83 -14.61
C SER A 105 -11.39 5.36 -13.18
N PHE A 106 -12.11 4.64 -12.33
CA PHE A 106 -12.22 4.98 -10.91
C PHE A 106 -11.03 4.51 -10.08
N ILE A 107 -10.35 3.47 -10.53
CA ILE A 107 -9.05 3.06 -10.00
C ILE A 107 -8.08 2.88 -11.16
N VAL A 108 -6.88 3.36 -10.97
CA VAL A 108 -5.85 3.32 -12.00
C VAL A 108 -4.68 2.50 -11.47
N TYR A 109 -4.32 1.45 -12.19
CA TYR A 109 -3.08 0.74 -11.95
C TYR A 109 -1.94 1.58 -12.50
N ASP A 110 -0.98 1.92 -11.63
CA ASP A 110 0.28 2.50 -12.10
C ASP A 110 1.39 1.44 -12.05
N PRO A 111 1.62 0.71 -13.14
CA PRO A 111 2.69 -0.29 -13.19
C PRO A 111 4.09 0.34 -13.14
N HIS A 112 4.19 1.65 -13.36
CA HIS A 112 5.47 2.35 -13.38
C HIS A 112 5.98 2.70 -11.98
N PHE A 113 5.09 2.71 -10.98
CA PHE A 113 5.51 3.03 -9.61
C PHE A 113 6.50 2.02 -9.06
N SER A 114 6.31 0.74 -9.32
CA SER A 114 7.25 -0.29 -8.90
C SER A 114 8.62 -0.13 -9.58
N MET A 115 8.64 0.32 -10.84
CA MET A 115 9.89 0.64 -11.54
C MET A 115 10.60 1.84 -10.94
N PHE A 116 9.85 2.86 -10.55
CA PHE A 116 10.38 4.05 -9.87
C PHE A 116 11.07 3.70 -8.55
N LEU A 117 10.57 2.70 -7.83
CA LEU A 117 11.12 2.26 -6.56
C LEU A 117 12.32 1.31 -6.68
N LYS A 118 12.59 0.75 -7.85
CA LYS A 118 13.66 -0.25 -8.04
C LYS A 118 15.05 0.23 -7.64
N ASP A 119 15.32 1.52 -7.86
CA ASP A 119 16.64 2.10 -7.60
C ASP A 119 16.73 2.70 -6.19
N LYS A 120 15.67 2.60 -5.39
CA LYS A 120 15.65 3.12 -4.03
C LYS A 120 16.00 2.04 -3.02
N ASN A 121 16.68 2.45 -1.96
CA ASN A 121 16.90 1.60 -0.80
C ASN A 121 15.64 1.59 0.05
N ILE A 122 14.88 0.51 -0.01
CA ILE A 122 13.60 0.38 0.69
C ILE A 122 13.77 -0.49 1.93
N ILE A 123 13.48 0.06 3.09
CA ILE A 123 13.66 -0.60 4.37
C ILE A 123 12.34 -0.66 5.12
N VAL A 124 11.97 -1.85 5.59
CA VAL A 124 10.77 -2.10 6.38
C VAL A 124 11.19 -2.43 7.81
N TYR A 125 10.65 -1.68 8.75
CA TYR A 125 11.00 -1.83 10.16
C TYR A 125 9.79 -1.69 11.08
N GLY A 126 9.77 -2.47 12.15
CA GLY A 126 8.79 -2.31 13.21
C GLY A 126 7.46 -3.03 13.03
N TYR A 127 7.31 -3.82 11.99
CA TYR A 127 6.13 -4.66 11.79
C TYR A 127 6.35 -6.03 12.43
N THR A 128 5.47 -6.41 13.34
CA THR A 128 5.50 -7.72 13.98
C THR A 128 4.89 -8.80 13.12
N LYS A 129 3.98 -8.41 12.21
CA LYS A 129 3.28 -9.33 11.34
C LYS A 129 3.02 -8.67 9.98
N ILE A 130 3.45 -9.34 8.92
CA ILE A 130 3.22 -8.89 7.55
C ILE A 130 2.42 -9.99 6.83
N ASP A 131 1.26 -9.62 6.26
CA ASP A 131 0.44 -10.56 5.52
C ASP A 131 1.11 -10.98 4.21
N SER A 132 0.66 -12.12 3.65
CA SER A 132 1.26 -12.69 2.44
C SER A 132 1.17 -11.76 1.22
N PHE A 133 0.09 -10.99 1.11
CA PHE A 133 -0.07 -10.01 0.03
C PHE A 133 0.98 -8.89 0.13
N SER A 134 1.11 -8.29 1.32
CA SER A 134 2.11 -7.24 1.56
C SER A 134 3.53 -7.77 1.37
N LYS A 135 3.79 -9.00 1.78
CA LYS A 135 5.10 -9.63 1.58
C LYS A 135 5.44 -9.77 0.09
N ARG A 136 4.50 -10.21 -0.73
CA ARG A 136 4.70 -10.29 -2.18
C ARG A 136 4.96 -8.93 -2.81
N MET A 137 4.22 -7.91 -2.36
CA MET A 137 4.44 -6.54 -2.79
C MET A 137 5.85 -6.06 -2.45
N LEU A 138 6.29 -6.28 -1.21
CA LEU A 138 7.63 -5.89 -0.75
C LEU A 138 8.73 -6.64 -1.50
N ASP A 139 8.55 -7.93 -1.76
CA ASP A 139 9.49 -8.73 -2.53
C ASP A 139 9.62 -8.20 -3.98
N SER A 140 8.52 -7.76 -4.57
CA SER A 140 8.52 -7.24 -5.95
C SER A 140 9.31 -5.94 -6.10
N ILE A 141 9.46 -5.17 -5.04
CA ILE A 141 10.21 -3.91 -5.04
C ILE A 141 11.57 -4.04 -4.33
N ASN A 142 11.99 -5.26 -4.04
CA ASN A 142 13.26 -5.58 -3.37
C ASN A 142 13.44 -4.87 -2.02
N ALA A 143 12.38 -4.76 -1.24
CA ALA A 143 12.41 -4.16 0.08
C ALA A 143 13.14 -5.08 1.07
N LYS A 144 13.94 -4.47 1.94
CA LYS A 144 14.64 -5.17 3.00
C LYS A 144 13.85 -5.08 4.30
N VAL A 145 13.40 -6.22 4.80
CA VAL A 145 12.67 -6.31 6.07
C VAL A 145 13.67 -6.61 7.20
N ILE A 146 13.65 -5.76 8.20
CA ILE A 146 14.52 -5.89 9.37
C ILE A 146 13.73 -6.39 10.57
#